data_b9e7ab182368c762933cb4059268372c
#
_entry.id   b9e7ab182368c762933cb4059268372c
#
_cell.length_a   1.000
_cell.length_b   1.000
_cell.length_c   1.000
_cell.angle_alpha   90.00
_cell.angle_beta   90.00
_cell.angle_gamma   90.00
#
_symmetry.space_group_name_H-M   'P 1'
#
loop_
_entity.id
_entity.type
_entity.pdbx_description
1 polymer ?
#
loop_
_entity_poly.entity_id
_entity_poly.type
_entity_poly.pdbx_seq_one_letter_code
_entity_poly.pdbx_strand_id
1 'polypeptide(L)'
;AKPVKTPPQDIFESFMKSTGDKEMSTTMALVRMLANLLRDKNVAPRLVPIIADEARTFGMEGFFQKIGIYAHEGQKYEPVDSEQLSSYREDKSGQVLQEGITEAGAMSSWIAAGTSYTNHDLEMIPIYLFYSMFGFQRIGDLAWAAADSQTRGFLIGATSGKTTLAGEGLQHQDGHSLLLASAIPNCISYDPTFSYEMAVIFRDGLKRMHEKKENIYYYICLLYTSPSPRDLAV
;
A
#
# COMPACT_ATOMS: atom_id res chain seq x y z
N ALA A 1 -1.09 16.91 17.65
CA ALA A 1 -1.32 16.75 16.18
C ALA A 1 -2.78 17.02 15.82
N LYS A 2 -3.02 17.56 14.63
CA LYS A 2 -4.40 17.64 14.12
C LYS A 2 -4.92 16.21 13.94
N PRO A 3 -6.11 15.88 14.46
CA PRO A 3 -6.64 14.53 14.35
C PRO A 3 -6.85 14.14 12.88
N VAL A 4 -6.55 12.90 12.56
CA VAL A 4 -6.94 12.31 11.28
C VAL A 4 -8.42 11.98 11.37
N LYS A 5 -9.20 12.41 10.38
CA LYS A 5 -10.60 12.03 10.22
C LYS A 5 -10.71 11.05 9.06
N THR A 6 -11.53 10.04 9.23
CA THR A 6 -11.85 9.12 8.14
C THR A 6 -12.43 9.92 6.96
N PRO A 7 -11.92 9.74 5.74
CA PRO A 7 -12.48 10.40 4.57
C PRO A 7 -13.97 10.11 4.37
N PRO A 8 -14.72 11.05 3.82
CA PRO A 8 -16.14 10.85 3.55
C PRO A 8 -16.36 9.70 2.56
N GLN A 9 -17.55 9.13 2.58
CA GLN A 9 -17.85 7.91 1.82
C GLN A 9 -17.81 8.11 0.30
N ASP A 10 -18.06 9.33 -0.18
CA ASP A 10 -18.05 9.68 -1.61
C ASP A 10 -16.69 9.40 -2.28
N ILE A 11 -15.58 9.53 -1.55
CA ILE A 11 -14.23 9.17 -2.04
C ILE A 11 -14.18 7.69 -2.45
N PHE A 12 -14.93 6.84 -1.76
CA PHE A 12 -14.95 5.38 -1.97
C PHE A 12 -16.14 4.93 -2.83
N GLU A 13 -17.10 5.79 -3.11
CA GLU A 13 -18.38 5.43 -3.76
C GLU A 13 -18.18 4.81 -5.15
N SER A 14 -17.20 5.29 -5.92
CA SER A 14 -16.92 4.75 -7.25
C SER A 14 -16.48 3.28 -7.23
N PHE A 15 -15.92 2.80 -6.11
CA PHE A 15 -15.50 1.41 -5.93
C PHE A 15 -16.63 0.50 -5.44
N MET A 16 -17.70 1.09 -4.90
CA MET A 16 -18.88 0.36 -4.43
C MET A 16 -19.86 0.04 -5.57
N LYS A 17 -19.62 0.60 -6.75
CA LYS A 17 -20.45 0.38 -7.95
C LYS A 17 -19.80 -0.66 -8.86
N SER A 18 -20.61 -1.37 -9.65
CA SER A 18 -20.11 -2.28 -10.68
C SER A 18 -19.19 -1.54 -11.65
N THR A 19 -18.13 -2.20 -12.08
CA THR A 19 -17.24 -1.72 -13.15
C THR A 19 -17.82 -1.96 -14.56
N GLY A 20 -19.00 -2.57 -14.65
CA GLY A 20 -19.58 -3.03 -15.92
C GLY A 20 -18.68 -4.10 -16.56
N ASP A 21 -18.41 -3.95 -17.84
CA ASP A 21 -17.56 -4.89 -18.59
C ASP A 21 -16.04 -4.64 -18.40
N LYS A 22 -15.67 -3.68 -17.55
CA LYS A 22 -14.25 -3.37 -17.31
C LYS A 22 -13.70 -4.24 -16.19
N GLU A 23 -12.75 -5.06 -16.55
CA GLU A 23 -11.98 -5.83 -15.58
C GLU A 23 -11.14 -4.91 -14.69
N MET A 24 -11.08 -5.22 -13.40
CA MET A 24 -10.30 -4.45 -12.42
C MET A 24 -9.69 -5.39 -11.38
N SER A 25 -8.37 -5.38 -11.29
CA SER A 25 -7.66 -6.05 -10.20
C SER A 25 -7.79 -5.25 -8.89
N THR A 26 -7.62 -5.93 -7.75
CA THR A 26 -7.59 -5.24 -6.45
C THR A 26 -6.36 -4.34 -6.31
N THR A 27 -5.25 -4.66 -6.98
CA THR A 27 -4.09 -3.75 -7.09
C THR A 27 -4.48 -2.43 -7.77
N MET A 28 -5.15 -2.49 -8.93
CA MET A 28 -5.60 -1.29 -9.61
C MET A 28 -6.68 -0.54 -8.82
N ALA A 29 -7.54 -1.25 -8.10
CA ALA A 29 -8.51 -0.64 -7.20
C ALA A 29 -7.81 0.17 -6.09
N LEU A 30 -6.78 -0.39 -5.45
CA LEU A 30 -5.97 0.33 -4.45
C LEU A 30 -5.34 1.59 -5.05
N VAL A 31 -4.65 1.47 -6.19
CA VAL A 31 -3.96 2.61 -6.82
C VAL A 31 -4.95 3.75 -7.13
N ARG A 32 -6.11 3.44 -7.69
CA ARG A 32 -7.17 4.44 -7.95
C ARG A 32 -7.73 5.02 -6.67
N MET A 33 -7.88 4.22 -5.64
CA MET A 33 -8.35 4.68 -4.32
C MET A 33 -7.36 5.64 -3.68
N LEU A 34 -6.06 5.33 -3.71
CA LEU A 34 -5.01 6.24 -3.24
C LEU A 34 -5.03 7.55 -4.03
N ALA A 35 -5.21 7.49 -5.36
CA ALA A 35 -5.35 8.68 -6.19
C ALA A 35 -6.57 9.55 -5.83
N ASN A 36 -7.67 8.93 -5.38
CA ASN A 36 -8.83 9.66 -4.87
C ASN A 36 -8.54 10.27 -3.48
N LEU A 37 -7.85 9.54 -2.60
CA LEU A 37 -7.48 10.02 -1.27
C LEU A 37 -6.55 11.24 -1.32
N LEU A 38 -5.76 11.40 -2.38
CA LEU A 38 -4.96 12.62 -2.61
C LEU A 38 -5.80 13.89 -2.80
N ARG A 39 -7.12 13.79 -2.96
CA ARG A 39 -8.05 14.93 -3.00
C ARG A 39 -8.55 15.35 -1.62
N ASP A 40 -8.41 14.48 -0.62
CA ASP A 40 -8.80 14.78 0.75
C ASP A 40 -7.72 15.62 1.45
N LYS A 41 -8.05 16.84 1.85
CA LYS A 41 -7.11 17.79 2.45
C LYS A 41 -6.56 17.36 3.82
N ASN A 42 -7.24 16.45 4.50
CA ASN A 42 -6.80 15.93 5.80
C ASN A 42 -5.87 14.73 5.64
N VAL A 43 -6.19 13.83 4.70
CA VAL A 43 -5.46 12.57 4.49
C VAL A 43 -4.30 12.74 3.52
N ALA A 44 -4.48 13.47 2.41
CA ALA A 44 -3.46 13.61 1.36
C ALA A 44 -2.06 13.97 1.86
N PRO A 45 -1.87 14.98 2.72
CA PRO A 45 -0.53 15.36 3.19
C PRO A 45 0.09 14.36 4.18
N ARG A 46 -0.62 13.32 4.55
CA ARG A 46 -0.20 12.28 5.51
C ARG A 46 0.08 10.94 4.87
N LEU A 47 -0.33 10.76 3.61
CA LEU A 47 -0.09 9.53 2.86
C LEU A 47 1.40 9.39 2.55
N VAL A 48 1.96 8.24 2.90
CA VAL A 48 3.35 7.89 2.65
C VAL A 48 3.40 6.55 1.91
N PRO A 49 3.24 6.53 0.59
CA PRO A 49 3.47 5.32 -0.19
C PRO A 49 4.95 4.94 -0.12
N ILE A 50 5.23 3.68 0.20
CA ILE A 50 6.58 3.13 0.30
C ILE A 50 6.67 1.97 -0.69
N ILE A 51 7.66 1.99 -1.55
CA ILE A 51 7.84 1.03 -2.63
C ILE A 51 9.29 0.59 -2.75
N ALA A 52 9.48 -0.62 -3.26
CA ALA A 52 10.78 -1.23 -3.47
C ALA A 52 11.24 -1.08 -4.94
N ASP A 53 11.31 0.16 -5.45
CA ASP A 53 11.78 0.49 -6.81
C ASP A 53 10.95 -0.12 -7.98
N GLU A 54 9.72 -0.53 -7.71
CA GLU A 54 8.86 -1.23 -8.70
C GLU A 54 7.48 -0.57 -8.84
N ALA A 55 7.41 0.75 -8.70
CA ALA A 55 6.16 1.49 -8.76
C ALA A 55 5.37 1.25 -10.05
N ARG A 56 6.06 1.10 -11.19
CA ARG A 56 5.42 0.84 -12.49
C ARG A 56 4.76 -0.54 -12.52
N THR A 57 5.37 -1.54 -11.92
CA THR A 57 4.78 -2.89 -11.81
C THR A 57 3.46 -2.87 -11.05
N PHE A 58 3.34 -2.00 -10.05
CA PHE A 58 2.10 -1.83 -9.29
C PHE A 58 1.12 -0.81 -9.89
N GLY A 59 1.45 -0.23 -11.07
CA GLY A 59 0.63 0.79 -11.73
C GLY A 59 0.64 2.14 -11.01
N MET A 60 1.70 2.42 -10.25
CA MET A 60 1.82 3.63 -9.42
C MET A 60 2.61 4.76 -10.09
N GLU A 61 3.05 4.62 -11.33
CA GLU A 61 3.82 5.64 -12.04
C GLU A 61 3.13 7.01 -12.11
N GLY A 62 1.81 7.03 -12.08
CA GLY A 62 1.03 8.26 -12.04
C GLY A 62 1.24 9.10 -10.77
N PHE A 63 1.80 8.50 -9.71
CA PHE A 63 2.14 9.22 -8.48
C PHE A 63 3.42 10.04 -8.60
N PHE A 64 4.33 9.70 -9.51
CA PHE A 64 5.57 10.44 -9.73
C PHE A 64 5.31 11.91 -10.03
N GLN A 65 4.33 12.18 -10.91
CA GLN A 65 3.98 13.56 -11.26
C GLN A 65 3.05 14.23 -10.24
N LYS A 66 2.24 13.46 -9.51
CA LYS A 66 1.26 14.02 -8.57
C LYS A 66 1.86 14.44 -7.25
N ILE A 67 2.66 13.58 -6.64
CA ILE A 67 3.20 13.77 -5.30
C ILE A 67 4.72 13.60 -5.21
N GLY A 68 5.36 13.20 -6.31
CA GLY A 68 6.81 13.05 -6.41
C GLY A 68 7.41 11.93 -5.55
N ILE A 69 8.58 11.50 -5.96
CA ILE A 69 9.43 10.63 -5.15
C ILE A 69 10.29 11.52 -4.25
N TYR A 70 10.35 11.20 -2.97
CA TYR A 70 11.17 11.97 -2.04
C TYR A 70 12.65 11.82 -2.36
N ALA A 71 13.32 12.95 -2.54
CA ALA A 71 14.77 13.03 -2.64
C ALA A 71 15.27 14.22 -1.84
N HIS A 72 16.11 14.00 -0.84
CA HIS A 72 16.61 15.02 0.08
C HIS A 72 17.22 16.25 -0.63
N GLU A 73 17.91 16.02 -1.73
CA GLU A 73 18.54 17.09 -2.50
C GLU A 73 17.74 17.52 -3.75
N GLY A 74 16.59 16.89 -3.99
CA GLY A 74 15.84 17.03 -5.23
C GLY A 74 16.48 16.28 -6.40
N GLN A 75 15.86 16.37 -7.57
CA GLN A 75 16.34 15.69 -8.77
C GLN A 75 17.54 16.43 -9.38
N LYS A 76 18.65 15.73 -9.54
CA LYS A 76 19.92 16.27 -10.06
C LYS A 76 20.29 15.78 -11.46
N TYR A 77 19.43 15.03 -12.10
CA TYR A 77 19.63 14.45 -13.41
C TYR A 77 18.33 14.50 -14.21
N GLU A 78 18.45 14.41 -15.52
CA GLU A 78 17.28 14.23 -16.39
C GLU A 78 16.97 12.73 -16.47
N PRO A 79 15.73 12.29 -16.14
CA PRO A 79 15.37 10.89 -16.20
C PRO A 79 15.30 10.40 -17.64
N VAL A 80 15.66 9.16 -17.89
CA VAL A 80 15.67 8.54 -19.22
C VAL A 80 14.28 8.56 -19.88
N ASP A 81 13.23 8.60 -19.07
CA ASP A 81 11.83 8.65 -19.47
C ASP A 81 11.22 10.05 -19.46
N SER A 82 12.03 11.09 -19.50
CA SER A 82 11.59 12.50 -19.39
C SER A 82 10.51 12.91 -20.40
N GLU A 83 10.45 12.26 -21.55
CA GLU A 83 9.44 12.51 -22.58
C GLU A 83 8.10 11.81 -22.31
N GLN A 84 8.02 10.93 -21.31
CA GLN A 84 6.79 10.20 -20.99
C GLN A 84 5.88 11.03 -20.07
N LEU A 85 4.56 10.88 -20.22
CA LEU A 85 3.55 11.54 -19.38
C LEU A 85 3.70 11.24 -17.89
N SER A 86 4.14 10.02 -17.55
CA SER A 86 4.38 9.56 -16.18
C SER A 86 5.86 9.34 -15.95
N SER A 87 6.70 10.31 -16.37
CA SER A 87 8.14 10.26 -16.18
C SER A 87 8.52 10.23 -14.70
N TYR A 88 9.68 9.66 -14.42
CA TYR A 88 10.25 9.62 -13.08
C TYR A 88 10.52 11.04 -12.57
N ARG A 89 10.07 11.37 -11.36
CA ARG A 89 10.22 12.68 -10.78
C ARG A 89 10.58 12.61 -9.30
N GLU A 90 11.74 13.14 -8.95
CA GLU A 90 12.20 13.35 -7.59
C GLU A 90 11.96 14.78 -7.13
N ASP A 91 11.59 14.96 -5.86
CA ASP A 91 11.34 16.27 -5.27
C ASP A 91 11.65 16.23 -3.77
N LYS A 92 12.14 17.36 -3.23
CA LYS A 92 12.36 17.52 -1.77
C LYS A 92 11.07 17.42 -0.97
N SER A 93 9.95 17.76 -1.58
CA SER A 93 8.60 17.64 -1.01
C SER A 93 7.89 16.36 -1.43
N GLY A 94 8.59 15.43 -2.10
CA GLY A 94 8.03 14.16 -2.54
C GLY A 94 7.48 13.34 -1.38
N GLN A 95 6.38 12.62 -1.63
CA GLN A 95 5.73 11.78 -0.62
C GLN A 95 5.95 10.29 -0.84
N VAL A 96 6.33 9.86 -2.04
CA VAL A 96 6.66 8.46 -2.32
C VAL A 96 8.07 8.18 -1.83
N LEU A 97 8.22 7.21 -0.93
CA LEU A 97 9.52 6.70 -0.51
C LEU A 97 9.90 5.52 -1.40
N GLN A 98 10.92 5.70 -2.21
CA GLN A 98 11.47 4.66 -3.06
C GLN A 98 12.76 4.14 -2.44
N GLU A 99 12.65 2.99 -1.74
CA GLU A 99 13.70 2.47 -0.87
C GLU A 99 14.72 1.59 -1.61
N GLY A 100 14.51 1.37 -2.92
CA GLY A 100 15.24 0.32 -3.63
C GLY A 100 14.73 -1.07 -3.26
N ILE A 101 15.35 -2.12 -3.84
CA ILE A 101 14.95 -3.52 -3.58
C ILE A 101 15.53 -3.98 -2.23
N THR A 102 14.95 -3.46 -1.16
CA THR A 102 15.29 -3.83 0.22
C THR A 102 14.05 -3.81 1.10
N GLU A 103 13.49 -4.97 1.36
CA GLU A 103 12.27 -5.08 2.17
C GLU A 103 12.52 -4.63 3.61
N ALA A 104 13.68 -4.90 4.16
CA ALA A 104 14.02 -4.48 5.53
C ALA A 104 14.13 -2.95 5.66
N GLY A 105 14.73 -2.26 4.68
CA GLY A 105 14.80 -0.81 4.63
C GLY A 105 13.41 -0.18 4.51
N ALA A 106 12.60 -0.67 3.55
CA ALA A 106 11.24 -0.20 3.35
C ALA A 106 10.36 -0.43 4.59
N MET A 107 10.48 -1.58 5.25
CA MET A 107 9.74 -1.86 6.49
C MET A 107 10.18 -0.97 7.64
N SER A 108 11.46 -0.63 7.74
CA SER A 108 11.97 0.30 8.74
C SER A 108 11.40 1.70 8.54
N SER A 109 11.34 2.18 7.31
CA SER A 109 10.70 3.45 6.96
C SER A 109 9.19 3.42 7.25
N TRP A 110 8.52 2.29 7.01
CA TRP A 110 7.12 2.11 7.33
C TRP A 110 6.87 2.17 8.84
N ILE A 111 7.70 1.53 9.66
CA ILE A 111 7.64 1.60 11.12
C ILE A 111 7.85 3.04 11.60
N ALA A 112 8.89 3.71 11.07
CA ALA A 112 9.19 5.10 11.44
C ALA A 112 8.02 6.04 11.14
N ALA A 113 7.41 5.94 9.96
CA ALA A 113 6.24 6.71 9.60
C ALA A 113 5.01 6.34 10.44
N GLY A 114 4.76 5.04 10.65
CA GLY A 114 3.60 4.54 11.40
C GLY A 114 3.66 4.79 12.91
N THR A 115 4.84 5.12 13.46
CA THR A 115 5.06 5.52 14.86
C THR A 115 5.31 7.01 15.03
N SER A 116 5.29 7.80 13.97
CA SER A 116 5.59 9.24 14.00
C SER A 116 4.67 10.04 14.92
N TYR A 117 3.47 9.53 15.20
CA TYR A 117 2.53 10.13 16.13
C TYR A 117 3.08 10.18 17.58
N THR A 118 3.95 9.25 17.97
CA THR A 118 4.57 9.22 19.29
C THR A 118 5.80 10.14 19.38
N ASN A 119 6.61 10.18 18.31
CA ASN A 119 7.91 10.84 18.33
C ASN A 119 7.85 12.30 17.87
N HIS A 120 6.91 12.61 16.98
CA HIS A 120 6.84 13.92 16.30
C HIS A 120 5.49 14.60 16.42
N ASP A 121 4.55 14.04 17.17
CA ASP A 121 3.16 14.51 17.24
C ASP A 121 2.52 14.72 15.85
N LEU A 122 2.95 13.90 14.89
CA LEU A 122 2.51 13.92 13.49
C LEU A 122 2.02 12.54 13.10
N GLU A 123 0.74 12.39 12.87
CA GLU A 123 0.18 11.11 12.42
C GLU A 123 0.35 10.98 10.91
N MET A 124 1.17 10.03 10.47
CA MET A 124 1.34 9.65 9.07
C MET A 124 0.56 8.37 8.77
N ILE A 125 0.27 8.13 7.50
CA ILE A 125 -0.47 6.97 7.00
C ILE A 125 0.46 6.24 6.02
N PRO A 126 1.38 5.42 6.50
CA PRO A 126 2.28 4.69 5.63
C PRO A 126 1.56 3.50 4.97
N ILE A 127 1.87 3.31 3.69
CA ILE A 127 1.33 2.25 2.85
C ILE A 127 2.51 1.62 2.12
N TYR A 128 2.95 0.46 2.60
CA TYR A 128 4.09 -0.23 2.03
C TYR A 128 3.62 -1.36 1.09
N LEU A 129 3.99 -1.25 -0.18
CA LEU A 129 3.72 -2.24 -1.21
C LEU A 129 4.95 -3.10 -1.46
N PHE A 130 4.76 -4.42 -1.43
CA PHE A 130 5.79 -5.42 -1.71
C PHE A 130 5.18 -6.63 -2.41
N TYR A 131 6.02 -7.46 -2.98
CA TYR A 131 5.57 -8.76 -3.48
C TYR A 131 5.18 -9.66 -2.30
N SER A 132 3.95 -10.12 -2.27
CA SER A 132 3.38 -10.88 -1.14
C SER A 132 4.21 -12.13 -0.81
N MET A 133 4.75 -12.79 -1.83
CA MET A 133 5.63 -13.95 -1.65
C MET A 133 6.87 -13.64 -0.81
N PHE A 134 7.47 -12.46 -0.98
CA PHE A 134 8.72 -12.12 -0.31
C PHE A 134 8.54 -11.40 1.03
N GLY A 135 7.46 -10.66 1.21
CA GLY A 135 7.25 -9.78 2.32
C GLY A 135 7.54 -10.43 3.68
N PHE A 136 6.58 -11.13 4.23
CA PHE A 136 6.72 -11.72 5.57
C PHE A 136 7.90 -12.70 5.73
N GLN A 137 8.36 -13.33 4.67
CA GLN A 137 9.56 -14.14 4.71
C GLN A 137 10.82 -13.34 5.03
N ARG A 138 10.88 -12.08 4.59
CA ARG A 138 12.05 -11.21 4.72
C ARG A 138 11.92 -10.18 5.83
N ILE A 139 10.69 -9.83 6.22
CA ILE A 139 10.44 -8.79 7.22
C ILE A 139 9.71 -9.30 8.47
N GLY A 140 9.66 -10.62 8.68
CA GLY A 140 8.92 -11.22 9.80
C GLY A 140 9.28 -10.62 11.16
N ASP A 141 10.56 -10.54 11.50
CA ASP A 141 11.03 -9.92 12.75
C ASP A 141 10.61 -8.45 12.85
N LEU A 142 10.72 -7.70 11.77
CA LEU A 142 10.30 -6.30 11.74
C LEU A 142 8.78 -6.15 11.84
N ALA A 143 8.00 -7.12 11.33
CA ALA A 143 6.55 -7.13 11.49
C ALA A 143 6.15 -7.32 12.96
N TRP A 144 6.84 -8.19 13.70
CA TRP A 144 6.68 -8.32 15.14
C TRP A 144 7.13 -7.06 15.90
N ALA A 145 8.27 -6.48 15.53
CA ALA A 145 8.74 -5.21 16.11
C ALA A 145 7.75 -4.07 15.86
N ALA A 146 7.14 -4.02 14.69
CA ALA A 146 6.08 -3.06 14.35
C ALA A 146 4.85 -3.24 15.24
N ALA A 147 4.45 -4.49 15.48
CA ALA A 147 3.35 -4.84 16.37
C ALA A 147 3.58 -4.35 17.80
N ASP A 148 4.78 -4.62 18.32
CA ASP A 148 5.19 -4.22 19.66
C ASP A 148 5.31 -2.68 19.81
N SER A 149 5.80 -2.02 18.76
CA SER A 149 5.92 -0.55 18.70
C SER A 149 4.59 0.17 18.45
N GLN A 150 3.48 -0.54 18.35
CA GLN A 150 2.15 0.02 18.06
C GLN A 150 2.10 0.81 16.74
N THR A 151 2.82 0.34 15.73
CA THR A 151 2.84 0.95 14.40
C THR A 151 1.45 0.92 13.78
N ARG A 152 1.06 2.02 13.12
CA ARG A 152 -0.21 2.14 12.40
C ARG A 152 0.05 2.35 10.92
N GLY A 153 -0.57 1.56 10.08
CA GLY A 153 -0.42 1.66 8.64
C GLY A 153 -0.86 0.42 7.90
N PHE A 154 -0.64 0.42 6.60
CA PHE A 154 -1.02 -0.68 5.72
C PHE A 154 0.22 -1.35 5.13
N LEU A 155 0.30 -2.65 5.27
CA LEU A 155 1.18 -3.53 4.53
C LEU A 155 0.38 -4.12 3.37
N ILE A 156 0.88 -4.02 2.17
CA ILE A 156 0.20 -4.45 0.96
C ILE A 156 1.03 -5.52 0.27
N GLY A 157 0.54 -6.76 0.35
CA GLY A 157 1.10 -7.88 -0.39
C GLY A 157 0.56 -7.89 -1.82
N ALA A 158 1.21 -7.15 -2.71
CA ALA A 158 0.85 -7.11 -4.11
C ALA A 158 1.26 -8.40 -4.83
N THR A 159 0.69 -8.64 -6.01
CA THR A 159 0.95 -9.84 -6.81
C THR A 159 0.68 -11.15 -6.05
N SER A 160 -0.32 -11.17 -5.18
CA SER A 160 -0.70 -12.40 -4.50
C SER A 160 -1.44 -13.38 -5.42
N GLY A 161 -1.49 -14.63 -4.99
CA GLY A 161 -2.17 -15.70 -5.71
C GLY A 161 -1.24 -16.61 -6.49
N LYS A 162 -1.69 -17.85 -6.69
CA LYS A 162 -0.92 -18.89 -7.39
C LYS A 162 -1.27 -18.95 -8.87
N THR A 163 -2.54 -18.77 -9.19
CA THR A 163 -3.06 -18.95 -10.56
C THR A 163 -2.64 -17.83 -11.49
N THR A 164 -2.69 -16.58 -11.04
CA THR A 164 -2.36 -15.40 -11.81
C THR A 164 -0.86 -15.27 -12.11
N LEU A 165 -0.02 -15.97 -11.34
CA LEU A 165 1.45 -15.92 -11.44
C LEU A 165 2.05 -17.26 -11.89
N ALA A 166 1.25 -18.18 -12.44
CA ALA A 166 1.70 -19.50 -12.85
C ALA A 166 2.85 -19.45 -13.88
N GLY A 167 2.85 -18.44 -14.76
CA GLY A 167 3.91 -18.23 -15.75
C GLY A 167 5.24 -17.72 -15.18
N GLU A 168 5.23 -17.13 -13.98
CA GLU A 168 6.42 -16.58 -13.34
C GLU A 168 7.17 -17.60 -12.46
N GLY A 169 6.55 -18.73 -12.20
CA GLY A 169 7.11 -19.83 -11.42
C GLY A 169 6.88 -19.71 -9.91
N LEU A 170 7.31 -20.75 -9.20
CA LEU A 170 7.06 -20.95 -7.77
C LEU A 170 7.52 -19.77 -6.90
N GLN A 171 8.59 -19.11 -7.28
CA GLN A 171 9.19 -18.00 -6.54
C GLN A 171 8.28 -16.78 -6.39
N HIS A 172 7.23 -16.65 -7.19
CA HIS A 172 6.25 -15.56 -7.11
C HIS A 172 4.88 -16.02 -6.59
N GLN A 173 4.70 -17.30 -6.36
CA GLN A 173 3.42 -17.88 -5.95
C GLN A 173 3.27 -17.83 -4.43
N ASP A 174 2.56 -16.83 -3.93
CA ASP A 174 2.22 -16.73 -2.52
C ASP A 174 1.08 -17.68 -2.13
N GLY A 175 1.22 -18.34 -1.01
CA GLY A 175 0.20 -19.17 -0.39
C GLY A 175 0.39 -19.28 1.13
N HIS A 176 1.29 -18.44 1.69
CA HIS A 176 1.72 -18.56 3.09
C HIS A 176 1.74 -17.21 3.83
N SER A 177 1.71 -16.06 3.13
CA SER A 177 1.88 -14.75 3.76
C SER A 177 0.76 -14.44 4.76
N LEU A 178 -0.48 -14.79 4.46
CA LEU A 178 -1.60 -14.63 5.38
C LEU A 178 -1.45 -15.50 6.64
N LEU A 179 -0.91 -16.72 6.51
CA LEU A 179 -0.64 -17.59 7.64
C LEU A 179 0.44 -16.97 8.56
N LEU A 180 1.51 -16.42 7.99
CA LEU A 180 2.54 -15.73 8.75
C LEU A 180 2.00 -14.47 9.43
N ALA A 181 1.22 -13.67 8.72
CA ALA A 181 0.59 -12.48 9.27
C ALA A 181 -0.38 -12.78 10.42
N SER A 182 -1.15 -13.87 10.31
CA SER A 182 -2.13 -14.28 11.32
C SER A 182 -1.52 -14.67 12.67
N ALA A 183 -0.22 -14.97 12.70
CA ALA A 183 0.49 -15.24 13.95
C ALA A 183 0.69 -13.98 14.81
N ILE A 184 0.60 -12.79 14.22
CA ILE A 184 0.85 -11.52 14.90
C ILE A 184 -0.49 -10.98 15.46
N PRO A 185 -0.65 -10.84 16.79
CA PRO A 185 -1.97 -10.61 17.41
C PRO A 185 -2.71 -9.34 16.98
N ASN A 186 -1.98 -8.27 16.63
CA ASN A 186 -2.54 -6.99 16.20
C ASN A 186 -2.35 -6.69 14.71
N CYS A 187 -1.98 -7.70 13.92
CA CYS A 187 -2.01 -7.65 12.46
C CYS A 187 -3.36 -8.15 11.94
N ILE A 188 -4.15 -7.27 11.35
CA ILE A 188 -5.45 -7.64 10.78
C ILE A 188 -5.27 -7.92 9.29
N SER A 189 -5.50 -9.17 8.90
CA SER A 189 -5.19 -9.65 7.56
C SER A 189 -6.44 -9.82 6.70
N TYR A 190 -6.35 -9.43 5.43
CA TYR A 190 -7.41 -9.55 4.44
C TYR A 190 -6.89 -10.01 3.08
N ASP A 191 -7.77 -10.70 2.33
CA ASP A 191 -7.54 -11.14 0.95
C ASP A 191 -8.75 -10.79 0.07
N PRO A 192 -8.95 -9.50 -0.24
CA PRO A 192 -10.10 -9.05 -1.02
C PRO A 192 -9.99 -9.49 -2.48
N THR A 193 -11.09 -9.94 -3.04
CA THR A 193 -11.23 -10.32 -4.44
C THR A 193 -11.76 -9.16 -5.30
N PHE A 194 -12.63 -8.32 -4.74
CA PHE A 194 -13.33 -7.27 -5.47
C PHE A 194 -12.98 -5.86 -4.97
N SER A 195 -13.15 -4.89 -5.84
CA SER A 195 -12.85 -3.48 -5.54
C SER A 195 -13.66 -2.91 -4.38
N TYR A 196 -14.92 -3.32 -4.21
CA TYR A 196 -15.76 -2.86 -3.11
C TYR A 196 -15.27 -3.39 -1.75
N GLU A 197 -14.78 -4.63 -1.69
CA GLU A 197 -14.18 -5.19 -0.48
C GLU A 197 -12.93 -4.39 -0.09
N MET A 198 -12.08 -4.11 -1.08
CA MET A 198 -10.90 -3.28 -0.86
C MET A 198 -11.27 -1.89 -0.31
N ALA A 199 -12.33 -1.27 -0.85
CA ALA A 199 -12.79 0.04 -0.40
C ALA A 199 -13.28 0.02 1.05
N VAL A 200 -14.04 -1.00 1.43
CA VAL A 200 -14.55 -1.18 2.79
C VAL A 200 -13.40 -1.42 3.77
N ILE A 201 -12.50 -2.36 3.45
CA ILE A 201 -11.36 -2.73 4.29
C ILE A 201 -10.44 -1.52 4.51
N PHE A 202 -10.08 -0.83 3.43
CA PHE A 202 -9.16 0.31 3.53
C PHE A 202 -9.76 1.47 4.33
N ARG A 203 -11.04 1.79 4.09
CA ARG A 203 -11.74 2.83 4.86
C ARG A 203 -11.89 2.44 6.34
N ASP A 204 -12.17 1.18 6.64
CA ASP A 204 -12.23 0.68 8.03
C ASP A 204 -10.87 0.79 8.71
N GLY A 205 -9.79 0.42 8.01
CA GLY A 205 -8.43 0.57 8.51
C GLY A 205 -8.07 2.01 8.85
N LEU A 206 -8.38 2.97 7.97
CA LEU A 206 -8.20 4.40 8.24
C LEU A 206 -8.96 4.82 9.51
N LYS A 207 -10.21 4.37 9.65
CA LYS A 207 -11.04 4.69 10.82
C LYS A 207 -10.47 4.10 12.11
N ARG A 208 -10.13 2.81 12.09
CA ARG A 208 -9.67 2.11 13.30
C ARG A 208 -8.29 2.59 13.76
N MET A 209 -7.34 2.67 12.83
CA MET A 209 -5.97 3.06 13.17
C MET A 209 -5.81 4.55 13.47
N HIS A 210 -6.41 5.41 12.66
CA HIS A 210 -6.09 6.84 12.67
C HIS A 210 -7.16 7.72 13.32
N GLU A 211 -8.43 7.33 13.29
CA GLU A 211 -9.50 8.06 13.98
C GLU A 211 -9.73 7.52 15.40
N LYS A 212 -9.91 6.18 15.53
CA LYS A 212 -10.12 5.51 16.82
C LYS A 212 -8.82 5.21 17.57
N LYS A 213 -7.68 5.26 16.91
CA LYS A 213 -6.35 5.04 17.46
C LYS A 213 -6.16 3.64 18.07
N GLU A 214 -6.77 2.63 17.46
CA GLU A 214 -6.58 1.25 17.86
C GLU A 214 -5.13 0.81 17.61
N ASN A 215 -4.60 -0.03 18.49
CA ASN A 215 -3.26 -0.61 18.35
C ASN A 215 -3.30 -1.82 17.40
N ILE A 216 -3.44 -1.54 16.14
CA ILE A 216 -3.47 -2.52 15.05
C ILE A 216 -2.81 -1.96 13.81
N TYR A 217 -2.40 -2.84 12.90
CA TYR A 217 -2.08 -2.51 11.52
C TYR A 217 -2.71 -3.52 10.57
N TYR A 218 -2.83 -3.15 9.30
CA TYR A 218 -3.48 -3.98 8.31
C TYR A 218 -2.46 -4.62 7.37
N TYR A 219 -2.65 -5.91 7.09
CA TYR A 219 -2.04 -6.59 5.96
C TYR A 219 -3.11 -6.98 4.94
N ILE A 220 -2.94 -6.57 3.70
CA ILE A 220 -3.91 -6.81 2.63
C ILE A 220 -3.21 -7.44 1.43
N CYS A 221 -3.60 -8.66 1.07
CA CYS A 221 -3.16 -9.31 -0.16
C CYS A 221 -3.95 -8.75 -1.36
N LEU A 222 -3.27 -8.49 -2.47
CA LEU A 222 -3.88 -7.95 -3.67
C LEU A 222 -3.60 -8.80 -4.90
N LEU A 223 -4.63 -9.02 -5.70
CA LEU A 223 -4.51 -9.69 -6.99
C LEU A 223 -3.90 -8.74 -8.02
N TYR A 224 -2.97 -9.26 -8.82
CA TYR A 224 -2.31 -8.51 -9.89
C TYR A 224 -3.21 -8.33 -11.11
N THR A 225 -3.94 -9.38 -11.47
CA THR A 225 -4.92 -9.37 -12.57
C THR A 225 -6.34 -9.33 -12.02
N SER A 226 -7.34 -9.10 -12.87
CA SER A 226 -8.73 -9.26 -12.46
C SER A 226 -9.01 -10.71 -12.09
N PRO A 227 -9.84 -10.96 -11.07
CA PRO A 227 -10.17 -12.31 -10.65
C PRO A 227 -10.88 -13.06 -11.77
N SER A 228 -10.39 -14.24 -12.09
CA SER A 228 -11.04 -15.16 -13.02
C SER A 228 -12.01 -16.10 -12.27
N PRO A 229 -12.93 -16.78 -12.97
CA PRO A 229 -13.74 -17.81 -12.35
C PRO A 229 -12.94 -18.94 -11.68
N ARG A 230 -11.68 -19.16 -12.10
CA ARG A 230 -10.78 -20.15 -11.48
C ARG A 230 -10.21 -19.64 -10.14
N ASP A 231 -10.02 -18.35 -9.98
CA ASP A 231 -9.54 -17.75 -8.73
C ASP A 231 -10.66 -17.69 -7.67
N LEU A 232 -11.91 -17.78 -8.12
CA LEU A 232 -13.10 -17.80 -7.27
C LEU A 232 -13.54 -19.23 -6.87
N ALA A 233 -12.98 -20.23 -7.52
CA ALA A 233 -13.26 -21.65 -7.22
C ALA A 233 -12.30 -22.13 -6.12
N VAL A 234 -12.69 -21.95 -4.86
CA VAL A 234 -12.05 -22.55 -3.68
C VAL A 234 -12.91 -23.72 -3.21
#